data_f0aef42d06c5654c4043c66b428485f6
#
_entry.id   f0aef42d06c5654c4043c66b428485f6
#
_cell.length_a   1.000
_cell.length_b   1.000
_cell.length_c   1.000
_cell.angle_alpha   90.00
_cell.angle_beta   90.00
_cell.angle_gamma   90.00
#
_symmetry.space_group_name_H-M   'P 1'
#
loop_
_entity.id
_entity.type
_entity.pdbx_description
1 polymer ?
#
loop_
_entity_poly.entity_id
_entity_poly.type
_entity_poly.pdbx_seq_one_letter_code
_entity_poly.pdbx_strand_id
1 'polypeptide(L)'
;MNYSVLVVEDDESILDLIEIYLENENYIIKKATCSEEAIRYIKEEEFDLAILDIMLPDKDGYYLCKKIRESFNYPIIMLTSKDDESSKIKGLTFGADDYVTKPFLPGELVARVKAQLRRYNNYNLKTKEGTGNILTCQNVDLNIKSREVLVDGQEIDLTPIEFIILKSLLEKKSEVLGSEDLFYKIYPDEYYIKNNTVSVHIRHIREKLGEKNNIITTVWGVGYKIG
;
A
#
# COMPACT_ATOMS: atom_id res chain seq x y z
N MET A 1 -15.83 -2.77 -14.49
CA MET A 1 -15.66 -1.53 -13.69
C MET A 1 -14.42 -0.84 -14.23
N ASN A 2 -14.51 0.44 -14.54
CA ASN A 2 -13.34 1.21 -14.96
C ASN A 2 -12.74 1.82 -13.70
N TYR A 3 -11.50 1.48 -13.38
CA TYR A 3 -10.80 2.04 -12.24
C TYR A 3 -10.29 3.44 -12.55
N SER A 4 -10.37 4.34 -11.55
CA SER A 4 -9.85 5.70 -11.62
C SER A 4 -8.45 5.75 -11.03
N VAL A 5 -7.46 6.18 -11.81
CA VAL A 5 -6.05 6.24 -11.42
C VAL A 5 -5.56 7.67 -11.49
N LEU A 6 -5.07 8.20 -10.35
CA LEU A 6 -4.37 9.48 -10.30
C LEU A 6 -2.90 9.26 -10.68
N VAL A 7 -2.40 10.01 -11.66
CA VAL A 7 -0.98 9.98 -12.06
C VAL A 7 -0.39 11.37 -11.85
N VAL A 8 0.67 11.46 -11.04
CA VAL A 8 1.34 12.72 -10.72
C VAL A 8 2.81 12.62 -11.13
N GLU A 9 3.18 13.37 -12.16
CA GLU A 9 4.48 13.34 -12.83
C GLU A 9 4.70 14.68 -13.52
N ASP A 10 5.84 15.31 -13.35
CA ASP A 10 6.13 16.62 -13.95
C ASP A 10 6.65 16.52 -15.41
N ASP A 11 7.22 15.39 -15.80
CA ASP A 11 7.60 15.13 -17.19
C ASP A 11 6.37 14.70 -18.01
N GLU A 12 5.89 15.60 -18.88
CA GLU A 12 4.73 15.36 -19.75
C GLU A 12 4.90 14.12 -20.63
N SER A 13 6.12 13.81 -21.08
CA SER A 13 6.38 12.63 -21.94
C SER A 13 6.17 11.33 -21.17
N ILE A 14 6.59 11.30 -19.89
CA ILE A 14 6.38 10.14 -19.02
C ILE A 14 4.89 10.04 -18.67
N LEU A 15 4.25 11.17 -18.38
CA LEU A 15 2.84 11.25 -18.06
C LEU A 15 1.96 10.72 -19.19
N ASP A 16 2.22 11.16 -20.44
CA ASP A 16 1.52 10.69 -21.63
C ASP A 16 1.79 9.20 -21.92
N LEU A 17 3.03 8.74 -21.69
CA LEU A 17 3.37 7.33 -21.82
C LEU A 17 2.55 6.47 -20.84
N ILE A 18 2.47 6.85 -19.59
CA ILE A 18 1.70 6.16 -18.56
C ILE A 18 0.21 6.14 -18.93
N GLU A 19 -0.35 7.28 -19.34
CA GLU A 19 -1.74 7.42 -19.77
C GLU A 19 -2.07 6.42 -20.89
N ILE A 20 -1.31 6.43 -21.99
CA ILE A 20 -1.55 5.54 -23.15
C ILE A 20 -1.59 4.07 -22.73
N TYR A 21 -0.66 3.63 -21.88
CA TYR A 21 -0.60 2.22 -21.48
C TYR A 21 -1.70 1.82 -20.51
N LEU A 22 -2.12 2.73 -19.62
CA LEU A 22 -3.19 2.45 -18.67
C LEU A 22 -4.58 2.57 -19.31
N GLU A 23 -4.78 3.52 -20.24
CA GLU A 23 -6.03 3.62 -21.00
C GLU A 23 -6.28 2.38 -21.88
N ASN A 24 -5.23 1.77 -22.45
CA ASN A 24 -5.34 0.50 -23.16
C ASN A 24 -5.86 -0.66 -22.28
N GLU A 25 -5.77 -0.52 -20.97
CA GLU A 25 -6.33 -1.45 -19.98
C GLU A 25 -7.72 -1.01 -19.47
N ASN A 26 -8.32 0.00 -20.10
CA ASN A 26 -9.61 0.60 -19.76
C ASN A 26 -9.64 1.27 -18.38
N TYR A 27 -8.53 1.85 -17.93
CA TYR A 27 -8.49 2.70 -16.74
C TYR A 27 -8.82 4.15 -17.11
N ILE A 28 -9.43 4.86 -16.17
CA ILE A 28 -9.70 6.30 -16.28
C ILE A 28 -8.55 7.02 -15.64
N ILE A 29 -7.83 7.84 -16.39
CA ILE A 29 -6.60 8.49 -15.92
C ILE A 29 -6.88 9.96 -15.62
N LYS A 30 -6.48 10.39 -14.42
CA LYS A 30 -6.41 11.78 -14.03
C LYS A 30 -4.96 12.20 -13.90
N LYS A 31 -4.51 13.13 -14.74
CA LYS A 31 -3.13 13.62 -14.75
C LYS A 31 -2.96 14.86 -13.91
N ALA A 32 -1.85 14.96 -13.18
CA ALA A 32 -1.38 16.16 -12.49
C ALA A 32 0.13 16.31 -12.68
N THR A 33 0.60 17.55 -12.84
CA THR A 33 2.02 17.86 -13.05
C THR A 33 2.71 18.37 -11.79
N CYS A 34 1.96 18.55 -10.70
CA CYS A 34 2.48 19.01 -9.42
C CYS A 34 1.60 18.53 -8.26
N SER A 35 2.11 18.63 -7.03
CA SER A 35 1.39 18.16 -5.85
C SER A 35 0.17 19.03 -5.52
N GLU A 36 0.18 20.33 -5.81
CA GLU A 36 -0.98 21.21 -5.56
C GLU A 36 -2.17 20.81 -6.43
N GLU A 37 -1.94 20.51 -7.69
CA GLU A 37 -2.96 20.04 -8.61
C GLU A 37 -3.54 18.69 -8.16
N ALA A 38 -2.68 17.75 -7.79
CA ALA A 38 -3.08 16.45 -7.27
C ALA A 38 -3.94 16.58 -6.00
N ILE A 39 -3.57 17.44 -5.05
CA ILE A 39 -4.35 17.68 -3.83
C ILE A 39 -5.74 18.24 -4.14
N ARG A 40 -5.88 19.09 -5.16
CA ARG A 40 -7.19 19.57 -5.59
C ARG A 40 -8.05 18.41 -6.09
N TYR A 41 -7.52 17.56 -6.99
CA TYR A 41 -8.25 16.41 -7.52
C TYR A 41 -8.64 15.41 -6.43
N ILE A 42 -7.78 15.11 -5.47
CA ILE A 42 -8.08 14.21 -4.34
C ILE A 42 -9.26 14.69 -3.49
N LYS A 43 -9.51 16.02 -3.44
CA LYS A 43 -10.66 16.58 -2.72
C LYS A 43 -11.96 16.54 -3.52
N GLU A 44 -11.87 16.50 -4.83
CA GLU A 44 -13.01 16.62 -5.77
C GLU A 44 -13.45 15.26 -6.31
N GLU A 45 -12.53 14.28 -6.38
CA GLU A 45 -12.75 13.00 -7.04
C GLU A 45 -12.25 11.84 -6.19
N GLU A 46 -12.84 10.65 -6.39
CA GLU A 46 -12.38 9.40 -5.77
C GLU A 46 -11.46 8.63 -6.73
N PHE A 47 -10.41 8.04 -6.17
CA PHE A 47 -9.44 7.24 -6.93
C PHE A 47 -9.33 5.83 -6.35
N ASP A 48 -9.04 4.87 -7.23
CA ASP A 48 -8.77 3.47 -6.86
C ASP A 48 -7.28 3.19 -6.68
N LEU A 49 -6.41 4.05 -7.25
CA LEU A 49 -4.95 3.94 -7.16
C LEU A 49 -4.31 5.30 -7.48
N ALA A 50 -3.16 5.57 -6.87
CA ALA A 50 -2.30 6.69 -7.26
C ALA A 50 -0.91 6.21 -7.70
N ILE A 51 -0.36 6.87 -8.73
CA ILE A 51 1.03 6.76 -9.18
C ILE A 51 1.66 8.13 -8.95
N LEU A 52 2.72 8.19 -8.14
CA LEU A 52 3.31 9.44 -7.71
C LEU A 52 4.80 9.48 -8.03
N ASP A 53 5.27 10.46 -8.78
CA ASP A 53 6.70 10.73 -8.84
C ASP A 53 7.19 11.30 -7.49
N ILE A 54 8.40 10.90 -7.11
CA ILE A 54 9.07 11.45 -5.92
C ILE A 54 9.52 12.89 -6.18
N MET A 55 10.01 13.18 -7.38
CA MET A 55 10.64 14.44 -7.74
C MET A 55 9.65 15.38 -8.40
N LEU A 56 8.75 15.99 -7.63
CA LEU A 56 7.80 16.99 -8.14
C LEU A 56 8.34 18.42 -7.94
N PRO A 57 7.91 19.39 -8.76
CA PRO A 57 8.50 20.73 -8.78
C PRO A 57 8.16 21.60 -7.56
N ASP A 58 7.05 21.33 -6.88
CA ASP A 58 6.54 22.12 -5.74
C ASP A 58 6.81 21.44 -4.39
N LYS A 59 6.40 20.20 -4.23
CA LYS A 59 6.63 19.37 -3.03
C LYS A 59 6.87 17.94 -3.45
N ASP A 60 7.73 17.22 -2.73
CA ASP A 60 8.05 15.85 -3.06
C ASP A 60 6.83 14.90 -2.99
N GLY A 61 6.91 13.80 -3.73
CA GLY A 61 5.85 12.79 -3.77
C GLY A 61 5.61 12.12 -2.42
N TYR A 62 6.56 12.17 -1.50
CA TYR A 62 6.38 11.65 -0.14
C TYR A 62 5.40 12.50 0.66
N TYR A 63 5.48 13.81 0.51
CA TYR A 63 4.50 14.72 1.09
C TYR A 63 3.09 14.40 0.58
N LEU A 64 2.95 14.19 -0.73
CA LEU A 64 1.66 13.85 -1.34
C LEU A 64 1.16 12.49 -0.86
N CYS A 65 2.02 11.47 -0.81
CA CYS A 65 1.71 10.16 -0.27
C CYS A 65 1.17 10.26 1.17
N LYS A 66 1.86 11.02 2.04
CA LYS A 66 1.39 11.25 3.42
C LYS A 66 0.03 11.94 3.44
N LYS A 67 -0.20 12.94 2.59
CA LYS A 67 -1.48 13.65 2.49
C LYS A 67 -2.63 12.72 2.06
N ILE A 68 -2.39 11.83 1.12
CA ILE A 68 -3.38 10.81 0.72
C ILE A 68 -3.69 9.91 1.92
N ARG A 69 -2.68 9.45 2.65
CA ARG A 69 -2.84 8.54 3.79
C ARG A 69 -3.55 9.14 5.00
N GLU A 70 -3.66 10.48 5.09
CA GLU A 70 -4.48 11.14 6.11
C GLU A 70 -5.98 10.81 5.97
N SER A 71 -6.45 10.42 4.78
CA SER A 71 -7.88 10.24 4.49
C SER A 71 -8.21 9.00 3.64
N PHE A 72 -7.23 8.38 2.98
CA PHE A 72 -7.47 7.33 2.02
C PHE A 72 -6.48 6.17 2.13
N ASN A 73 -6.99 4.94 1.88
CA ASN A 73 -6.20 3.69 1.93
C ASN A 73 -6.09 3.00 0.57
N TYR A 74 -6.46 3.65 -0.54
CA TYR A 74 -6.20 3.08 -1.86
C TYR A 74 -4.71 2.94 -2.14
N PRO A 75 -4.29 1.96 -2.98
CA PRO A 75 -2.88 1.70 -3.23
C PRO A 75 -2.14 2.88 -3.87
N ILE A 76 -0.89 3.06 -3.45
CA ILE A 76 0.02 4.08 -3.96
C ILE A 76 1.28 3.42 -4.49
N ILE A 77 1.61 3.68 -5.76
CA ILE A 77 2.86 3.29 -6.41
C ILE A 77 3.73 4.54 -6.56
N MET A 78 4.96 4.50 -6.02
CA MET A 78 5.91 5.60 -6.19
C MET A 78 6.80 5.35 -7.41
N LEU A 79 7.04 6.39 -8.22
CA LEU A 79 8.07 6.39 -9.25
C LEU A 79 9.36 6.99 -8.66
N THR A 80 10.49 6.32 -8.83
CA THR A 80 11.76 6.73 -8.21
C THR A 80 12.94 6.61 -9.19
N SER A 81 13.93 7.46 -9.05
CA SER A 81 15.19 7.32 -9.80
C SER A 81 16.05 6.17 -9.24
N LYS A 82 16.88 5.55 -10.11
CA LYS A 82 17.66 4.34 -9.81
C LYS A 82 18.67 4.48 -8.66
N ASP A 83 19.12 5.70 -8.40
CA ASP A 83 20.23 5.97 -7.48
C ASP A 83 19.84 6.19 -6.02
N ASP A 84 18.56 6.01 -5.70
CA ASP A 84 18.04 6.35 -4.38
C ASP A 84 17.45 5.15 -3.62
N GLU A 85 18.33 4.18 -3.25
CA GLU A 85 17.93 3.12 -2.33
C GLU A 85 17.43 3.68 -0.97
N SER A 86 17.97 4.82 -0.55
CA SER A 86 17.52 5.50 0.67
C SER A 86 16.12 6.08 0.51
N SER A 87 15.73 6.49 -0.69
CA SER A 87 14.39 6.99 -1.01
C SER A 87 13.35 5.89 -1.05
N LYS A 88 13.71 4.67 -1.46
CA LYS A 88 12.79 3.51 -1.41
C LYS A 88 12.39 3.20 0.04
N ILE A 89 13.35 3.23 0.96
CA ILE A 89 13.08 3.03 2.40
C ILE A 89 12.24 4.19 2.96
N LYS A 90 12.58 5.44 2.58
CA LYS A 90 11.80 6.61 3.01
C LYS A 90 10.36 6.55 2.53
N GLY A 91 10.12 6.25 1.27
CA GLY A 91 8.76 6.28 0.72
C GLY A 91 7.86 5.19 1.29
N LEU A 92 8.35 3.97 1.55
CA LEU A 92 7.61 2.97 2.32
C LEU A 92 7.26 3.54 3.71
N THR A 93 8.19 4.29 4.32
CA THR A 93 7.95 4.97 5.61
C THR A 93 6.80 6.00 5.53
N PHE A 94 6.46 6.52 4.36
CA PHE A 94 5.34 7.44 4.15
C PHE A 94 4.05 6.76 3.69
N GLY A 95 4.00 5.42 3.61
CA GLY A 95 2.77 4.66 3.37
C GLY A 95 2.53 4.25 1.92
N ALA A 96 3.56 4.27 1.06
CA ALA A 96 3.45 3.70 -0.28
C ALA A 96 3.34 2.17 -0.23
N ASP A 97 2.65 1.58 -1.20
CA ASP A 97 2.44 0.14 -1.31
C ASP A 97 3.42 -0.52 -2.28
N ASP A 98 3.95 0.21 -3.25
CA ASP A 98 4.93 -0.31 -4.22
C ASP A 98 5.81 0.80 -4.80
N TYR A 99 6.89 0.39 -5.51
CA TYR A 99 7.86 1.27 -6.16
C TYR A 99 8.19 0.78 -7.55
N VAL A 100 8.31 1.72 -8.48
CA VAL A 100 8.82 1.51 -9.83
C VAL A 100 10.02 2.43 -10.05
N THR A 101 11.14 1.86 -10.47
CA THR A 101 12.37 2.61 -10.70
C THR A 101 12.43 3.13 -12.12
N LYS A 102 12.66 4.43 -12.30
CA LYS A 102 12.91 5.06 -13.60
C LYS A 102 14.34 4.75 -14.08
N PRO A 103 14.59 4.43 -15.36
CA PRO A 103 13.57 4.18 -16.39
C PRO A 103 12.89 2.82 -16.18
N PHE A 104 11.59 2.76 -16.43
CA PHE A 104 10.79 1.54 -16.31
C PHE A 104 10.24 1.08 -17.67
N LEU A 105 9.94 -0.21 -17.76
CA LEU A 105 9.18 -0.75 -18.87
C LEU A 105 7.69 -0.49 -18.62
N PRO A 106 6.94 0.10 -19.59
CA PRO A 106 5.51 0.35 -19.39
C PRO A 106 4.71 -0.89 -18.97
N GLY A 107 5.04 -2.06 -19.53
CA GLY A 107 4.44 -3.33 -19.14
C GLY A 107 4.69 -3.73 -17.68
N GLU A 108 5.83 -3.35 -17.09
CA GLU A 108 6.09 -3.54 -15.67
C GLU A 108 5.14 -2.70 -14.81
N LEU A 109 5.01 -1.41 -15.16
CA LEU A 109 4.09 -0.51 -14.43
C LEU A 109 2.65 -1.01 -14.51
N VAL A 110 2.18 -1.40 -15.70
CA VAL A 110 0.84 -1.97 -15.89
C VAL A 110 0.62 -3.22 -15.03
N ALA A 111 1.58 -4.14 -15.01
CA ALA A 111 1.50 -5.35 -14.20
C ALA A 111 1.39 -5.04 -12.70
N ARG A 112 2.15 -4.06 -12.21
CA ARG A 112 2.09 -3.60 -10.80
C ARG A 112 0.75 -2.92 -10.47
N VAL A 113 0.25 -2.05 -11.35
CA VAL A 113 -1.07 -1.44 -11.20
C VAL A 113 -2.15 -2.51 -11.10
N LYS A 114 -2.16 -3.49 -12.01
CA LYS A 114 -3.10 -4.62 -11.96
C LYS A 114 -3.01 -5.42 -10.66
N ALA A 115 -1.80 -5.68 -10.19
CA ALA A 115 -1.57 -6.42 -8.95
C ALA A 115 -2.09 -5.64 -7.74
N GLN A 116 -1.84 -4.33 -7.66
CA GLN A 116 -2.31 -3.48 -6.57
C GLN A 116 -3.85 -3.34 -6.59
N LEU A 117 -4.45 -3.08 -7.74
CA LEU A 117 -5.91 -3.00 -7.87
C LEU A 117 -6.59 -4.34 -7.56
N ARG A 118 -6.02 -5.47 -7.97
CA ARG A 118 -6.53 -6.80 -7.60
C ARG A 118 -6.52 -7.01 -6.09
N ARG A 119 -5.45 -6.62 -5.39
CA ARG A 119 -5.36 -6.69 -3.93
C ARG A 119 -6.40 -5.78 -3.27
N TYR A 120 -6.50 -4.54 -3.74
CA TYR A 120 -7.43 -3.55 -3.23
C TYR A 120 -8.89 -3.99 -3.39
N ASN A 121 -9.24 -4.55 -4.57
CA ASN A 121 -10.58 -5.08 -4.78
C ASN A 121 -10.89 -6.29 -3.93
N ASN A 122 -9.96 -7.23 -3.88
CA ASN A 122 -10.11 -8.38 -2.98
C ASN A 122 -10.21 -7.92 -1.52
N TYR A 123 -9.65 -6.76 -1.18
CA TYR A 123 -9.80 -6.11 0.11
C TYR A 123 -11.17 -5.46 0.26
N ASN A 124 -11.69 -4.78 -0.76
CA ASN A 124 -12.96 -4.02 -0.69
C ASN A 124 -14.22 -4.86 -0.92
N LEU A 125 -14.10 -6.13 -1.37
CA LEU A 125 -15.23 -7.05 -1.43
C LEU A 125 -15.70 -7.41 -0.01
N LYS A 126 -16.26 -6.44 0.71
CA LYS A 126 -16.96 -6.65 1.98
C LYS A 126 -18.19 -7.52 1.71
N THR A 127 -18.09 -8.79 1.97
CA THR A 127 -19.29 -9.64 2.01
C THR A 127 -20.06 -9.31 3.28
N LYS A 128 -21.17 -8.60 3.12
CA LYS A 128 -22.04 -8.11 4.20
C LYS A 128 -22.72 -9.20 5.05
N GLU A 129 -22.46 -10.48 4.83
CA GLU A 129 -23.16 -11.56 5.53
C GLU A 129 -22.18 -12.58 6.12
N GLY A 130 -22.25 -12.70 7.41
CA GLY A 130 -21.85 -13.88 8.16
C GLY A 130 -20.83 -13.62 9.26
N THR A 131 -21.08 -14.25 10.40
CA THR A 131 -20.13 -14.58 11.47
C THR A 131 -18.92 -15.31 10.86
N GLY A 132 -18.10 -14.53 10.12
CA GLY A 132 -16.87 -15.01 9.48
C GLY A 132 -15.78 -15.18 10.53
N ASN A 133 -14.80 -16.02 10.25
CA ASN A 133 -13.67 -16.26 11.12
C ASN A 133 -13.07 -14.96 11.63
N ILE A 134 -13.30 -14.64 12.90
CA ILE A 134 -12.66 -13.51 13.58
C ILE A 134 -11.37 -14.05 14.19
N LEU A 135 -10.27 -13.41 13.87
CA LEU A 135 -8.98 -13.67 14.49
C LEU A 135 -8.78 -12.64 15.61
N THR A 136 -8.63 -13.13 16.83
CA THR A 136 -8.49 -12.28 18.02
C THR A 136 -7.11 -12.45 18.66
N CYS A 137 -6.49 -11.35 19.04
CA CYS A 137 -5.31 -11.33 19.89
C CYS A 137 -5.37 -10.12 20.83
N GLN A 138 -5.43 -10.37 22.13
CA GLN A 138 -5.64 -9.36 23.17
C GLN A 138 -6.91 -8.54 22.85
N ASN A 139 -6.78 -7.27 22.59
CA ASN A 139 -7.86 -6.34 22.27
C ASN A 139 -7.99 -6.03 20.76
N VAL A 140 -7.33 -6.80 19.92
CA VAL A 140 -7.38 -6.67 18.45
C VAL A 140 -8.23 -7.80 17.88
N ASP A 141 -9.30 -7.45 17.18
CA ASP A 141 -10.19 -8.35 16.44
C ASP A 141 -10.10 -8.06 14.95
N LEU A 142 -9.76 -9.07 14.15
CA LEU A 142 -9.71 -8.99 12.70
C LEU A 142 -10.77 -9.91 12.10
N ASN A 143 -11.75 -9.37 11.42
CA ASN A 143 -12.74 -10.11 10.67
C ASN A 143 -12.23 -10.37 9.25
N ILE A 144 -12.01 -11.65 8.91
CA ILE A 144 -11.47 -12.04 7.59
C ILE A 144 -12.46 -11.72 6.46
N LYS A 145 -13.77 -11.82 6.71
CA LYS A 145 -14.79 -11.61 5.67
C LYS A 145 -15.14 -10.16 5.45
N SER A 146 -15.47 -9.42 6.54
CA SER A 146 -15.78 -7.99 6.43
C SER A 146 -14.54 -7.14 6.25
N ARG A 147 -13.35 -7.71 6.56
CA ARG A 147 -12.04 -7.03 6.56
C ARG A 147 -11.95 -5.85 7.53
N GLU A 148 -12.82 -5.85 8.50
CA GLU A 148 -12.80 -4.91 9.61
C GLU A 148 -11.74 -5.31 10.62
N VAL A 149 -11.04 -4.31 11.14
CA VAL A 149 -10.10 -4.49 12.24
C VAL A 149 -10.53 -3.57 13.37
N LEU A 150 -10.78 -4.16 14.54
CA LEU A 150 -11.15 -3.44 15.73
C LEU A 150 -10.01 -3.49 16.74
N VAL A 151 -9.73 -2.37 17.38
CA VAL A 151 -8.81 -2.26 18.52
C VAL A 151 -9.58 -1.64 19.67
N ASP A 152 -9.69 -2.33 20.78
CA ASP A 152 -10.55 -1.93 21.92
C ASP A 152 -12.01 -1.65 21.49
N GLY A 153 -12.50 -2.35 20.47
CA GLY A 153 -13.84 -2.18 19.90
C GLY A 153 -14.00 -0.98 18.94
N GLN A 154 -12.93 -0.24 18.67
CA GLN A 154 -12.92 0.86 17.69
C GLN A 154 -12.33 0.40 16.36
N GLU A 155 -13.00 0.72 15.27
CA GLU A 155 -12.51 0.37 13.93
C GLU A 155 -11.27 1.20 13.58
N ILE A 156 -10.26 0.51 13.02
CA ILE A 156 -9.06 1.12 12.46
C ILE A 156 -8.94 0.76 10.98
N ASP A 157 -8.48 1.72 10.19
CA ASP A 157 -8.27 1.55 8.76
C ASP A 157 -6.86 1.06 8.46
N LEU A 158 -6.76 -0.13 7.83
CA LEU A 158 -5.51 -0.68 7.31
C LEU A 158 -5.49 -0.63 5.79
N THR A 159 -4.29 -0.41 5.21
CA THR A 159 -4.11 -0.64 3.77
C THR A 159 -4.23 -2.14 3.46
N PRO A 160 -4.49 -2.54 2.20
CA PRO A 160 -4.55 -3.95 1.82
C PRO A 160 -3.33 -4.77 2.24
N ILE A 161 -2.13 -4.18 2.13
CA ILE A 161 -0.87 -4.83 2.52
C ILE A 161 -0.79 -5.01 4.03
N GLU A 162 -1.10 -3.98 4.80
CA GLU A 162 -1.12 -4.02 6.26
C GLU A 162 -2.09 -5.08 6.78
N PHE A 163 -3.28 -5.16 6.17
CA PHE A 163 -4.27 -6.19 6.50
C PHE A 163 -3.75 -7.61 6.23
N ILE A 164 -3.10 -7.85 5.06
CA ILE A 164 -2.52 -9.15 4.71
C ILE A 164 -1.45 -9.56 5.73
N ILE A 165 -0.60 -8.62 6.14
CA ILE A 165 0.45 -8.86 7.14
C ILE A 165 -0.18 -9.21 8.49
N LEU A 166 -1.07 -8.34 9.00
CA LEU A 166 -1.72 -8.55 10.30
C LEU A 166 -2.49 -9.87 10.35
N LYS A 167 -3.29 -10.15 9.33
CA LYS A 167 -3.99 -11.44 9.17
C LYS A 167 -3.03 -12.62 9.23
N SER A 168 -1.93 -12.56 8.47
CA SER A 168 -0.95 -13.65 8.42
C SER A 168 -0.31 -13.93 9.78
N LEU A 169 -0.04 -12.89 10.55
CA LEU A 169 0.51 -13.01 11.89
C LEU A 169 -0.54 -13.57 12.88
N LEU A 170 -1.80 -13.14 12.77
CA LEU A 170 -2.89 -13.63 13.62
C LEU A 170 -3.24 -15.11 13.33
N GLU A 171 -3.21 -15.51 12.06
CA GLU A 171 -3.42 -16.92 11.66
C GLU A 171 -2.35 -17.86 12.24
N LYS A 172 -1.14 -17.35 12.44
CA LYS A 172 0.00 -18.09 12.98
C LYS A 172 0.42 -17.54 14.36
N LYS A 173 -0.56 -17.31 15.21
CA LYS A 173 -0.35 -16.79 16.56
C LYS A 173 0.71 -17.60 17.30
N SER A 174 1.67 -16.88 17.92
CA SER A 174 2.83 -17.41 18.64
C SER A 174 3.94 -18.04 17.77
N GLU A 175 3.72 -18.23 16.46
CA GLU A 175 4.79 -18.63 15.54
C GLU A 175 5.54 -17.40 15.03
N VAL A 176 6.85 -17.56 14.73
CA VAL A 176 7.62 -16.52 14.07
C VAL A 176 7.47 -16.67 12.57
N LEU A 177 6.97 -15.63 11.90
CA LEU A 177 6.97 -15.54 10.45
C LEU A 177 8.20 -14.79 9.97
N GLY A 178 8.96 -15.39 9.05
CA GLY A 178 10.11 -14.76 8.42
C GLY A 178 9.69 -13.53 7.59
N SER A 179 10.58 -12.54 7.51
CA SER A 179 10.35 -11.37 6.67
C SER A 179 10.16 -11.76 5.20
N GLU A 180 10.87 -12.78 4.74
CA GLU A 180 10.74 -13.34 3.39
C GLU A 180 9.37 -13.99 3.17
N ASP A 181 8.90 -14.79 4.12
CA ASP A 181 7.59 -15.44 4.03
C ASP A 181 6.46 -14.40 3.96
N LEU A 182 6.56 -13.34 4.76
CA LEU A 182 5.61 -12.22 4.72
C LEU A 182 5.70 -11.47 3.40
N PHE A 183 6.93 -11.24 2.88
CA PHE A 183 7.14 -10.58 1.60
C PHE A 183 6.46 -11.35 0.45
N TYR A 184 6.67 -12.66 0.34
CA TYR A 184 6.03 -13.48 -0.71
C TYR A 184 4.52 -13.61 -0.56
N LYS A 185 3.98 -13.48 0.64
CA LYS A 185 2.51 -13.37 0.81
C LYS A 185 1.94 -12.07 0.27
N ILE A 186 2.71 -10.97 0.36
CA ILE A 186 2.33 -9.66 -0.16
C ILE A 186 2.55 -9.61 -1.68
N TYR A 187 3.70 -10.12 -2.14
CA TYR A 187 4.18 -10.05 -3.52
C TYR A 187 4.47 -11.44 -4.10
N PRO A 188 3.44 -12.27 -4.36
CA PRO A 188 3.65 -13.66 -4.78
C PRO A 188 4.32 -13.80 -6.15
N ASP A 189 4.25 -12.77 -7.00
CA ASP A 189 4.79 -12.76 -8.35
C ASP A 189 6.19 -12.09 -8.44
N GLU A 190 6.75 -11.66 -7.30
CA GLU A 190 8.08 -11.02 -7.26
C GLU A 190 9.19 -12.05 -7.10
N TYR A 191 10.24 -11.95 -7.94
CA TYR A 191 11.41 -12.84 -7.90
C TYR A 191 12.51 -12.36 -6.96
N TYR A 192 12.49 -11.10 -6.54
CA TYR A 192 13.52 -10.51 -5.69
C TYR A 192 12.92 -9.87 -4.45
N ILE A 193 13.44 -10.24 -3.29
CA ILE A 193 13.07 -9.65 -2.01
C ILE A 193 13.66 -8.26 -1.93
N LYS A 194 12.79 -7.25 -1.86
CA LYS A 194 13.20 -5.88 -1.54
C LYS A 194 13.38 -5.79 -0.02
N ASN A 195 14.62 -5.65 0.42
CA ASN A 195 14.94 -5.50 1.84
C ASN A 195 14.14 -4.32 2.45
N ASN A 196 13.66 -4.53 3.67
CA ASN A 196 12.94 -3.57 4.50
C ASN A 196 11.48 -3.25 4.15
N THR A 197 10.88 -3.75 3.07
CA THR A 197 9.47 -3.49 2.75
C THR A 197 8.54 -3.92 3.88
N VAL A 198 8.70 -5.14 4.38
CA VAL A 198 7.86 -5.69 5.45
C VAL A 198 8.02 -4.91 6.75
N SER A 199 9.25 -4.51 7.11
CA SER A 199 9.51 -3.81 8.38
C SER A 199 8.79 -2.46 8.45
N VAL A 200 8.62 -1.79 7.33
CA VAL A 200 7.93 -0.51 7.26
C VAL A 200 6.42 -0.69 7.43
N HIS A 201 5.83 -1.66 6.76
CA HIS A 201 4.41 -1.97 6.96
C HIS A 201 4.12 -2.44 8.40
N ILE A 202 5.01 -3.22 9.01
CA ILE A 202 4.91 -3.60 10.45
C ILE A 202 4.93 -2.35 11.34
N ARG A 203 5.76 -1.37 11.02
CA ARG A 203 5.79 -0.10 11.77
C ARG A 203 4.45 0.63 11.66
N HIS A 204 3.90 0.78 10.46
CA HIS A 204 2.60 1.44 10.25
C HIS A 204 1.46 0.69 10.96
N ILE A 205 1.47 -0.65 10.89
CA ILE A 205 0.49 -1.44 11.65
C ILE A 205 0.59 -1.13 13.14
N ARG A 206 1.80 -1.09 13.73
CA ARG A 206 2.00 -0.76 15.15
C ARG A 206 1.50 0.65 15.49
N GLU A 207 1.77 1.63 14.63
CA GLU A 207 1.30 3.01 14.80
C GLU A 207 -0.25 3.07 14.81
N LYS A 208 -0.91 2.32 13.91
CA LYS A 208 -2.38 2.24 13.82
C LYS A 208 -3.01 1.43 14.95
N LEU A 209 -2.34 0.38 15.43
CA LEU A 209 -2.77 -0.37 16.62
C LEU A 209 -2.66 0.46 17.91
N GLY A 210 -1.78 1.47 17.92
CA GLY A 210 -1.49 2.32 19.07
C GLY A 210 -0.43 1.75 20.01
N GLU A 211 0.28 2.63 20.70
CA GLU A 211 1.44 2.27 21.55
C GLU A 211 1.11 1.26 22.67
N LYS A 212 -0.10 1.30 23.20
CA LYS A 212 -0.56 0.39 24.27
C LYS A 212 -0.83 -1.02 23.79
N ASN A 213 -1.01 -1.22 22.46
CA ASN A 213 -1.45 -2.46 21.85
C ASN A 213 -0.34 -3.09 20.99
N ASN A 214 0.89 -3.06 21.48
CA ASN A 214 2.04 -3.59 20.74
C ASN A 214 2.08 -5.13 20.77
N ILE A 215 1.08 -5.75 20.11
CA ILE A 215 0.95 -7.21 20.02
C ILE A 215 1.96 -7.84 19.05
N ILE A 216 2.60 -7.05 18.19
CA ILE A 216 3.58 -7.54 17.21
C ILE A 216 4.99 -7.40 17.78
N THR A 217 5.66 -8.52 17.99
CA THR A 217 7.04 -8.57 18.48
C THR A 217 8.01 -8.83 17.33
N THR A 218 9.14 -8.08 17.30
CA THR A 218 10.23 -8.36 16.37
C THR A 218 11.14 -9.44 16.97
N VAL A 219 11.40 -10.48 16.18
CA VAL A 219 12.43 -11.50 16.49
C VAL A 219 13.64 -11.19 15.63
N TRP A 220 14.66 -10.58 16.25
CA TRP A 220 15.82 -10.06 15.54
C TRP A 220 16.51 -11.12 14.68
N GLY A 221 16.80 -10.78 13.42
CA GLY A 221 17.44 -11.68 12.47
C GLY A 221 16.54 -12.78 11.90
N VAL A 222 15.27 -12.89 12.35
CA VAL A 222 14.34 -13.93 11.92
C VAL A 222 13.06 -13.33 11.27
N GLY A 223 12.32 -12.49 12.01
CA GLY A 223 11.05 -11.97 11.52
C GLY A 223 10.17 -11.38 12.61
N TYR A 224 8.87 -11.67 12.52
CA TYR A 224 7.86 -11.10 13.39
C TYR A 224 6.91 -12.17 13.93
N LYS A 225 6.39 -11.97 15.13
CA LYS A 225 5.34 -12.79 15.73
C LYS A 225 4.31 -11.94 16.45
N ILE A 226 3.13 -12.53 16.67
CA ILE A 226 2.04 -11.92 17.43
C ILE A 226 1.71 -12.77 18.68
N GLY A 227 1.47 -12.14 19.79
CA GLY A 227 1.15 -12.81 21.07
C GLY A 227 2.00 -12.35 22.23
#